data_48b6d05f6a304cd5b989bc481f59bb28
#
_entry.id   48b6d05f6a304cd5b989bc481f59bb28
#
_cell.length_a   1.000
_cell.length_b   1.000
_cell.length_c   1.000
_cell.angle_alpha   90.00
_cell.angle_beta   90.00
_cell.angle_gamma   90.00
#
_symmetry.space_group_name_H-M   'P 1'
#
loop_
_entity.id
_entity.type
_entity.pdbx_description
1 polymer ?
#
loop_
_entity_poly.entity_id
_entity_poly.type
_entity_poly.pdbx_seq_one_letter_code
_entity_poly.pdbx_strand_id
1 'polypeptide(L)'
;MSYIADFEKALAVGRPPNIRALFPNSRALLVSGKVIDRAKGGAMTIAANGRNHLVIRGALQAAQRAHAAIIIEIARSEGGANAYCPVNYWNMARQVDALCNELSITVPVAIHADHYGIKKPEDVPVAAVEIPTIFEAGITSIAIDASHMPDADNLLASIELAKVIPSWAGLETEVGEIKGKLGLSTTEEALFIIQGLNAHDVFPDWIALNNGTTHGIEASAQGIQVELTVEIHKALAGYAVSGAQHGTSG
;
A
#
# COMPACT_ATOMS: atom_id res chain seq x y z
N MET A 1 25.58 -6.51 -19.27
CA MET A 1 25.67 -7.06 -17.88
C MET A 1 24.70 -8.22 -17.79
N SER A 2 25.01 -9.27 -17.06
CA SER A 2 24.11 -10.42 -17.01
C SER A 2 22.96 -10.13 -16.02
N TYR A 3 21.77 -10.63 -16.30
CA TYR A 3 20.59 -10.56 -15.42
C TYR A 3 20.90 -10.94 -13.95
N ILE A 4 21.79 -11.90 -13.74
CA ILE A 4 22.25 -12.33 -12.42
C ILE A 4 22.99 -11.19 -11.67
N ALA A 5 23.88 -10.46 -12.35
CA ALA A 5 24.61 -9.36 -11.72
C ALA A 5 23.68 -8.19 -11.35
N ASP A 6 22.67 -7.91 -12.17
CA ASP A 6 21.68 -6.88 -11.89
C ASP A 6 20.77 -7.28 -10.71
N PHE A 7 20.39 -8.57 -10.62
CA PHE A 7 19.63 -9.09 -9.49
C PHE A 7 20.42 -9.05 -8.18
N GLU A 8 21.69 -9.46 -8.15
CA GLU A 8 22.56 -9.38 -6.95
C GLU A 8 22.72 -7.92 -6.48
N LYS A 9 22.88 -6.98 -7.41
CA LYS A 9 22.90 -5.55 -7.08
C LYS A 9 21.58 -5.09 -6.49
N ALA A 10 20.45 -5.50 -7.08
CA ALA A 10 19.12 -5.17 -6.57
C ALA A 10 18.90 -5.73 -5.16
N LEU A 11 19.30 -6.96 -4.88
CA LEU A 11 19.26 -7.54 -3.54
C LEU A 11 20.06 -6.73 -2.52
N ALA A 12 21.25 -6.28 -2.90
CA ALA A 12 22.13 -5.55 -2.00
C ALA A 12 21.60 -4.17 -1.60
N VAL A 13 20.96 -3.45 -2.54
CA VAL A 13 20.56 -2.05 -2.34
C VAL A 13 19.03 -1.84 -2.24
N GLY A 14 18.22 -2.73 -2.81
CA GLY A 14 16.76 -2.56 -2.91
C GLY A 14 16.01 -2.94 -1.65
N ARG A 15 16.57 -3.80 -0.81
CA ARG A 15 15.92 -4.28 0.40
C ARG A 15 15.99 -3.25 1.52
N PRO A 16 14.86 -2.85 2.13
CA PRO A 16 14.86 -1.89 3.22
C PRO A 16 15.50 -2.45 4.49
N PRO A 17 15.86 -1.58 5.48
CA PRO A 17 16.60 -1.98 6.68
C PRO A 17 15.94 -3.10 7.49
N ASN A 18 14.61 -3.05 7.67
CA ASN A 18 13.85 -4.08 8.40
C ASN A 18 13.94 -5.45 7.73
N ILE A 19 13.80 -5.51 6.40
CA ILE A 19 13.90 -6.75 5.62
C ILE A 19 15.31 -7.33 5.69
N ARG A 20 16.35 -6.47 5.61
CA ARG A 20 17.74 -6.94 5.77
C ARG A 20 18.00 -7.52 7.16
N ALA A 21 17.43 -6.89 8.20
CA ALA A 21 17.56 -7.36 9.58
C ALA A 21 16.80 -8.68 9.82
N LEU A 22 15.57 -8.79 9.33
CA LEU A 22 14.73 -9.97 9.54
C LEU A 22 15.19 -11.19 8.73
N PHE A 23 15.65 -10.98 7.50
CA PHE A 23 15.96 -12.05 6.54
C PHE A 23 17.36 -11.87 5.91
N PRO A 24 18.46 -11.85 6.71
CA PRO A 24 19.79 -11.51 6.21
C PRO A 24 20.30 -12.45 5.11
N ASN A 25 19.89 -13.71 5.13
CA ASN A 25 20.32 -14.74 4.18
C ASN A 25 19.31 -15.00 3.06
N SER A 26 18.21 -14.26 3.02
CA SER A 26 17.19 -14.45 2.00
C SER A 26 17.61 -13.90 0.65
N ARG A 27 17.17 -14.56 -0.41
CA ARG A 27 17.31 -14.11 -1.80
C ARG A 27 16.04 -13.45 -2.34
N ALA A 28 15.00 -13.33 -1.51
CA ALA A 28 13.76 -12.62 -1.88
C ALA A 28 14.03 -11.12 -2.05
N LEU A 29 13.68 -10.56 -3.20
CA LEU A 29 13.80 -9.13 -3.47
C LEU A 29 12.58 -8.39 -2.88
N LEU A 30 12.50 -8.40 -1.54
CA LEU A 30 11.48 -7.65 -0.81
C LEU A 30 11.90 -6.18 -0.75
N VAL A 31 11.12 -5.31 -1.37
CA VAL A 31 11.42 -3.88 -1.54
C VAL A 31 10.35 -3.02 -0.85
N SER A 32 10.65 -1.74 -0.67
CA SER A 32 9.63 -0.77 -0.30
C SER A 32 8.62 -0.56 -1.43
N GLY A 33 7.35 -0.35 -1.08
CA GLY A 33 6.34 0.07 -2.04
C GLY A 33 6.72 1.33 -2.80
N LYS A 34 7.37 2.28 -2.15
CA LYS A 34 7.97 3.49 -2.75
C LYS A 34 8.92 3.17 -3.91
N VAL A 35 9.69 2.10 -3.81
CA VAL A 35 10.61 1.67 -4.89
C VAL A 35 9.81 1.18 -6.10
N ILE A 36 8.76 0.39 -5.87
CA ILE A 36 7.87 -0.08 -6.95
C ILE A 36 7.20 1.11 -7.63
N ASP A 37 6.64 2.05 -6.86
CA ASP A 37 5.98 3.22 -7.40
C ASP A 37 6.90 4.04 -8.31
N ARG A 38 8.09 4.35 -7.84
CA ARG A 38 9.07 5.14 -8.62
C ARG A 38 9.60 4.41 -9.84
N ALA A 39 9.68 3.08 -9.79
CA ALA A 39 10.23 2.27 -10.88
C ALA A 39 9.19 1.93 -11.96
N LYS A 40 7.90 1.93 -11.64
CA LYS A 40 6.85 1.49 -12.57
C LYS A 40 6.65 2.42 -13.78
N GLY A 41 7.05 3.70 -13.67
CA GLY A 41 6.78 4.70 -14.70
C GLY A 41 5.27 4.85 -14.95
N GLY A 42 4.84 4.68 -16.19
CA GLY A 42 3.41 4.71 -16.55
C GLY A 42 2.69 3.35 -16.46
N ALA A 43 3.33 2.30 -15.92
CA ALA A 43 2.69 1.00 -15.77
C ALA A 43 1.88 0.91 -14.48
N MET A 44 0.92 -0.03 -14.44
CA MET A 44 0.23 -0.42 -13.21
C MET A 44 0.98 -1.55 -12.51
N THR A 45 0.90 -1.57 -11.19
CA THR A 45 1.31 -2.70 -10.36
C THR A 45 0.07 -3.27 -9.68
N ILE A 46 -0.06 -4.59 -9.66
CA ILE A 46 -1.15 -5.26 -8.95
C ILE A 46 -0.78 -5.36 -7.47
N ALA A 47 -1.72 -4.98 -6.61
CA ALA A 47 -1.72 -5.29 -5.20
C ALA A 47 -2.66 -6.48 -4.96
N ALA A 48 -2.11 -7.57 -4.45
CA ALA A 48 -2.84 -8.82 -4.25
C ALA A 48 -3.11 -9.03 -2.76
N ASN A 49 -4.39 -9.14 -2.39
CA ASN A 49 -4.78 -9.39 -1.02
C ASN A 49 -4.37 -10.78 -0.54
N GLY A 50 -3.43 -10.82 0.39
CA GLY A 50 -2.73 -12.02 0.87
C GLY A 50 -3.40 -12.70 2.06
N ARG A 51 -4.73 -12.89 2.07
CA ARG A 51 -5.49 -13.46 3.20
C ARG A 51 -5.01 -14.82 3.69
N ASN A 52 -4.38 -15.60 2.85
CA ASN A 52 -3.84 -16.90 3.21
C ASN A 52 -2.63 -17.29 2.34
N HIS A 53 -1.91 -18.28 2.80
CA HIS A 53 -0.70 -18.80 2.16
C HIS A 53 -0.87 -19.19 0.69
N LEU A 54 -2.01 -19.78 0.32
CA LEU A 54 -2.25 -20.24 -1.06
C LEU A 54 -2.46 -19.07 -2.01
N VAL A 55 -3.14 -18.02 -1.57
CA VAL A 55 -3.33 -16.79 -2.35
C VAL A 55 -1.99 -16.12 -2.58
N ILE A 56 -1.17 -15.93 -1.52
CA ILE A 56 0.18 -15.36 -1.65
C ILE A 56 1.01 -16.18 -2.65
N ARG A 57 1.00 -17.51 -2.54
CA ARG A 57 1.71 -18.41 -3.45
C ARG A 57 1.30 -18.20 -4.91
N GLY A 58 0.00 -18.19 -5.18
CA GLY A 58 -0.53 -17.98 -6.53
C GLY A 58 -0.16 -16.63 -7.11
N ALA A 59 -0.27 -15.56 -6.31
CA ALA A 59 0.08 -14.21 -6.70
C ALA A 59 1.58 -14.08 -7.05
N LEU A 60 2.47 -14.60 -6.21
CA LEU A 60 3.91 -14.60 -6.46
C LEU A 60 4.28 -15.38 -7.73
N GLN A 61 3.68 -16.56 -7.95
CA GLN A 61 3.89 -17.33 -9.17
C GLN A 61 3.40 -16.60 -10.42
N ALA A 62 2.26 -15.91 -10.34
CA ALA A 62 1.74 -15.11 -11.44
C ALA A 62 2.67 -13.94 -11.78
N ALA A 63 3.13 -13.21 -10.76
CA ALA A 63 4.07 -12.11 -10.90
C ALA A 63 5.40 -12.58 -11.54
N GLN A 64 5.95 -13.70 -11.07
CA GLN A 64 7.17 -14.28 -11.63
C GLN A 64 7.00 -14.67 -13.10
N ARG A 65 5.88 -15.31 -13.48
CA ARG A 65 5.58 -15.63 -14.88
C ARG A 65 5.40 -14.40 -15.77
N ALA A 66 4.83 -13.33 -15.20
CA ALA A 66 4.64 -12.06 -15.90
C ALA A 66 5.91 -11.20 -15.95
N HIS A 67 6.98 -11.58 -15.24
CA HIS A 67 8.17 -10.76 -15.03
C HIS A 67 7.84 -9.36 -14.51
N ALA A 68 6.84 -9.25 -13.63
CA ALA A 68 6.32 -8.01 -13.10
C ALA A 68 6.53 -7.91 -11.58
N ALA A 69 6.77 -6.68 -11.09
CA ALA A 69 6.70 -6.41 -9.65
C ALA A 69 5.27 -6.62 -9.14
N ILE A 70 5.15 -6.97 -7.85
CA ILE A 70 3.86 -7.18 -7.21
C ILE A 70 3.87 -6.60 -5.79
N ILE A 71 2.71 -6.19 -5.30
CA ILE A 71 2.45 -5.84 -3.91
C ILE A 71 1.62 -6.98 -3.30
N ILE A 72 2.03 -7.50 -2.15
CA ILE A 72 1.21 -8.40 -1.34
C ILE A 72 0.68 -7.57 -0.17
N GLU A 73 -0.62 -7.53 -0.02
CA GLU A 73 -1.28 -6.65 0.95
C GLU A 73 -2.30 -7.40 1.80
N ILE A 74 -2.70 -6.78 2.90
CA ILE A 74 -3.85 -7.19 3.70
C ILE A 74 -4.41 -5.98 4.43
N ALA A 75 -5.75 -5.87 4.47
CA ALA A 75 -6.41 -4.79 5.18
C ALA A 75 -6.35 -4.98 6.71
N ARG A 76 -6.40 -3.88 7.48
CA ARG A 76 -6.42 -3.93 8.95
C ARG A 76 -7.57 -4.77 9.51
N SER A 77 -8.74 -4.70 8.88
CA SER A 77 -9.91 -5.49 9.25
C SER A 77 -9.74 -6.99 9.04
N GLU A 78 -8.78 -7.40 8.21
CA GLU A 78 -8.52 -8.79 7.83
C GLU A 78 -7.28 -9.37 8.53
N GLY A 79 -6.22 -8.56 8.68
CA GLY A 79 -4.90 -8.97 9.18
C GLY A 79 -4.36 -8.14 10.34
N GLY A 80 -5.14 -7.26 10.94
CA GLY A 80 -4.77 -6.54 12.17
C GLY A 80 -4.86 -7.41 13.42
N ALA A 81 -4.63 -6.84 14.60
CA ALA A 81 -4.50 -7.57 15.88
C ALA A 81 -5.73 -8.42 16.26
N ASN A 82 -6.93 -8.01 15.87
CA ASN A 82 -8.19 -8.71 16.18
C ASN A 82 -8.89 -9.25 14.93
N ALA A 83 -8.14 -9.48 13.87
CA ALA A 83 -8.67 -9.89 12.60
C ALA A 83 -8.81 -11.42 12.46
N TYR A 84 -9.47 -11.87 11.39
CA TYR A 84 -9.88 -13.26 11.22
C TYR A 84 -8.97 -14.07 10.28
N CYS A 85 -8.09 -13.42 9.50
CA CYS A 85 -7.24 -14.14 8.56
C CYS A 85 -6.05 -14.83 9.26
N PRO A 86 -5.61 -15.99 8.79
CA PRO A 86 -4.40 -16.64 9.29
C PRO A 86 -3.13 -15.86 8.95
N VAL A 87 -3.14 -15.07 7.88
CA VAL A 87 -2.11 -14.08 7.57
C VAL A 87 -2.46 -12.78 8.26
N ASN A 88 -1.49 -12.15 8.88
CA ASN A 88 -1.64 -10.87 9.56
C ASN A 88 -0.38 -10.02 9.40
N TYR A 89 -0.42 -8.77 9.85
CA TYR A 89 0.70 -7.83 9.71
C TYR A 89 2.02 -8.34 10.29
N TRP A 90 1.97 -9.17 11.35
CA TRP A 90 3.18 -9.65 12.05
C TRP A 90 3.73 -10.96 11.50
N ASN A 91 3.01 -11.65 10.59
CA ASN A 91 3.50 -12.89 9.99
C ASN A 91 3.61 -12.85 8.46
N MET A 92 3.01 -11.87 7.79
CA MET A 92 2.94 -11.81 6.33
C MET A 92 4.33 -11.78 5.67
N ALA A 93 5.23 -10.96 6.19
CA ALA A 93 6.59 -10.86 5.63
C ALA A 93 7.35 -12.19 5.67
N ARG A 94 7.19 -12.96 6.76
CA ARG A 94 7.82 -14.29 6.88
C ARG A 94 7.25 -15.28 5.88
N GLN A 95 5.95 -15.24 5.63
CA GLN A 95 5.30 -16.12 4.65
C GLN A 95 5.71 -15.74 3.22
N VAL A 96 5.74 -14.45 2.91
CA VAL A 96 6.17 -13.95 1.60
C VAL A 96 7.63 -14.31 1.35
N ASP A 97 8.52 -14.05 2.33
CA ASP A 97 9.94 -14.38 2.23
C ASP A 97 10.17 -15.88 1.99
N ALA A 98 9.54 -16.73 2.79
CA ALA A 98 9.65 -18.19 2.65
C ALA A 98 9.19 -18.68 1.28
N LEU A 99 8.04 -18.18 0.79
CA LEU A 99 7.52 -18.52 -0.53
C LEU A 99 8.40 -17.99 -1.66
N CYS A 100 8.94 -16.80 -1.55
CA CYS A 100 9.85 -16.24 -2.55
C CYS A 100 11.11 -17.11 -2.69
N ASN A 101 11.67 -17.57 -1.58
CA ASN A 101 12.85 -18.45 -1.60
C ASN A 101 12.50 -19.85 -2.12
N GLU A 102 11.39 -20.45 -1.68
CA GLU A 102 10.92 -21.75 -2.15
C GLU A 102 10.66 -21.77 -3.65
N LEU A 103 10.00 -20.73 -4.16
CA LEU A 103 9.57 -20.64 -5.56
C LEU A 103 10.60 -19.97 -6.48
N SER A 104 11.76 -19.58 -5.93
CA SER A 104 12.80 -18.84 -6.66
C SER A 104 12.27 -17.58 -7.33
N ILE A 105 11.47 -16.80 -6.60
CA ILE A 105 10.92 -15.52 -7.07
C ILE A 105 12.06 -14.49 -7.14
N THR A 106 12.22 -13.87 -8.30
CA THR A 106 13.26 -12.86 -8.56
C THR A 106 12.71 -11.48 -8.91
N VAL A 107 11.38 -11.38 -9.09
CA VAL A 107 10.73 -10.09 -9.28
C VAL A 107 10.64 -9.32 -7.97
N PRO A 108 10.61 -7.97 -8.00
CA PRO A 108 10.40 -7.16 -6.79
C PRO A 108 9.03 -7.43 -6.16
N VAL A 109 9.01 -7.56 -4.84
CA VAL A 109 7.78 -7.76 -4.04
C VAL A 109 7.75 -6.73 -2.92
N ALA A 110 6.68 -5.94 -2.82
CA ALA A 110 6.43 -5.11 -1.64
C ALA A 110 5.38 -5.78 -0.74
N ILE A 111 5.41 -5.43 0.54
CA ILE A 111 4.49 -5.95 1.55
C ILE A 111 3.77 -4.75 2.15
N HIS A 112 2.45 -4.68 1.94
CA HIS A 112 1.66 -3.49 2.22
C HIS A 112 0.60 -3.75 3.31
N ALA A 113 0.56 -2.86 4.28
CA ALA A 113 -0.54 -2.78 5.24
C ALA A 113 -1.63 -1.88 4.63
N ASP A 114 -2.62 -2.52 4.01
CA ASP A 114 -3.71 -1.89 3.31
C ASP A 114 -4.80 -1.43 4.29
N HIS A 115 -5.49 -0.33 3.98
CA HIS A 115 -6.59 0.22 4.77
C HIS A 115 -6.31 0.20 6.28
N TYR A 116 -5.22 0.85 6.72
CA TYR A 116 -4.96 1.02 8.14
C TYR A 116 -5.91 2.08 8.69
N GLY A 117 -7.16 1.67 8.95
CA GLY A 117 -8.29 2.52 9.24
C GLY A 117 -8.15 3.28 10.57
N ILE A 118 -8.33 4.59 10.52
CA ILE A 118 -8.43 5.54 11.62
C ILE A 118 -9.82 6.17 11.56
N LYS A 119 -10.71 5.74 12.44
CA LYS A 119 -12.13 6.12 12.36
C LYS A 119 -12.50 7.33 13.21
N LYS A 120 -11.65 7.66 14.17
CA LYS A 120 -11.83 8.77 15.11
C LYS A 120 -10.49 9.23 15.66
N PRO A 121 -10.38 10.45 16.16
CA PRO A 121 -9.10 10.99 16.67
C PRO A 121 -8.46 10.16 17.79
N GLU A 122 -9.25 9.48 18.62
CA GLU A 122 -8.77 8.63 19.70
C GLU A 122 -8.03 7.37 19.20
N ASP A 123 -8.18 7.01 17.94
CA ASP A 123 -7.47 5.88 17.34
C ASP A 123 -5.99 6.24 17.02
N VAL A 124 -5.67 7.53 16.87
CA VAL A 124 -4.34 8.00 16.47
C VAL A 124 -3.25 7.60 17.46
N PRO A 125 -3.39 7.81 18.80
CA PRO A 125 -2.36 7.39 19.75
C PRO A 125 -2.12 5.88 19.76
N VAL A 126 -3.17 5.08 19.55
CA VAL A 126 -3.07 3.61 19.47
C VAL A 126 -2.31 3.21 18.20
N ALA A 127 -2.65 3.81 17.08
CA ALA A 127 -2.00 3.59 15.79
C ALA A 127 -0.51 3.97 15.83
N ALA A 128 -0.18 5.10 16.47
CA ALA A 128 1.20 5.55 16.61
C ALA A 128 2.11 4.56 17.36
N VAL A 129 1.52 3.73 18.25
CA VAL A 129 2.23 2.65 18.95
C VAL A 129 2.27 1.36 18.13
N GLU A 130 1.19 1.03 17.42
CA GLU A 130 1.07 -0.21 16.65
C GLU A 130 1.88 -0.16 15.34
N ILE A 131 1.85 0.95 14.59
CA ILE A 131 2.51 1.08 13.28
C ILE A 131 4.01 0.73 13.32
N PRO A 132 4.84 1.20 14.26
CA PRO A 132 6.22 0.75 14.33
C PRO A 132 6.38 -0.75 14.41
N THR A 133 5.52 -1.45 15.17
CA THR A 133 5.61 -2.91 15.34
C THR A 133 5.37 -3.69 14.07
N ILE A 134 4.51 -3.19 13.18
CA ILE A 134 4.26 -3.86 11.91
C ILE A 134 5.42 -3.66 10.92
N PHE A 135 6.09 -2.51 10.96
CA PHE A 135 7.33 -2.30 10.21
C PHE A 135 8.48 -3.17 10.75
N GLU A 136 8.59 -3.33 12.06
CA GLU A 136 9.52 -4.28 12.68
C GLU A 136 9.25 -5.71 12.25
N ALA A 137 7.99 -6.07 12.01
CA ALA A 137 7.59 -7.39 11.50
C ALA A 137 7.80 -7.60 10.00
N GLY A 138 8.19 -6.57 9.26
CA GLY A 138 8.59 -6.68 7.84
C GLY A 138 7.64 -6.06 6.82
N ILE A 139 6.64 -5.29 7.26
CA ILE A 139 5.85 -4.45 6.35
C ILE A 139 6.77 -3.43 5.69
N THR A 140 6.55 -3.11 4.43
CA THR A 140 7.40 -2.22 3.64
C THR A 140 6.68 -1.00 3.09
N SER A 141 5.35 -0.95 3.24
CA SER A 141 4.50 0.20 2.91
C SER A 141 3.17 0.12 3.67
N ILE A 142 2.49 1.25 3.81
CA ILE A 142 1.24 1.36 4.56
C ILE A 142 0.30 2.37 3.92
N ALA A 143 -1.01 2.07 3.93
CA ALA A 143 -2.10 3.01 3.67
C ALA A 143 -2.65 3.55 4.99
N ILE A 144 -2.50 4.83 5.27
CA ILE A 144 -3.19 5.50 6.36
C ILE A 144 -4.57 5.92 5.84
N ASP A 145 -5.59 5.19 6.31
CA ASP A 145 -6.98 5.42 5.94
C ASP A 145 -7.73 6.13 7.07
N ALA A 146 -7.75 7.46 7.02
CA ALA A 146 -8.56 8.29 7.90
C ALA A 146 -9.74 8.93 7.15
N SER A 147 -10.09 8.41 5.98
CA SER A 147 -11.14 8.91 5.09
C SER A 147 -12.56 8.85 5.67
N HIS A 148 -12.76 8.11 6.77
CA HIS A 148 -14.02 8.09 7.53
C HIS A 148 -14.26 9.34 8.38
N MET A 149 -13.22 10.16 8.59
CA MET A 149 -13.29 11.39 9.35
C MET A 149 -13.45 12.59 8.40
N PRO A 150 -13.86 13.77 8.93
CA PRO A 150 -13.79 15.02 8.15
C PRO A 150 -12.38 15.29 7.63
N ASP A 151 -12.25 15.91 6.46
CA ASP A 151 -10.96 16.12 5.77
C ASP A 151 -9.88 16.75 6.64
N ALA A 152 -10.26 17.71 7.49
CA ALA A 152 -9.30 18.34 8.42
C ALA A 152 -8.77 17.36 9.46
N ASP A 153 -9.61 16.48 9.98
CA ASP A 153 -9.23 15.46 10.96
C ASP A 153 -8.42 14.33 10.28
N ASN A 154 -8.79 13.96 9.03
CA ASN A 154 -8.00 13.05 8.19
C ASN A 154 -6.58 13.58 7.99
N LEU A 155 -6.47 14.86 7.57
CA LEU A 155 -5.17 15.51 7.37
C LEU A 155 -4.32 15.49 8.65
N LEU A 156 -4.90 15.90 9.79
CA LEU A 156 -4.18 15.94 11.08
C LEU A 156 -3.74 14.55 11.53
N ALA A 157 -4.60 13.54 11.42
CA ALA A 157 -4.27 12.16 11.75
C ALA A 157 -3.13 11.63 10.85
N SER A 158 -3.20 11.88 9.55
CA SER A 158 -2.19 11.46 8.59
C SER A 158 -0.83 12.13 8.83
N ILE A 159 -0.79 13.43 9.17
CA ILE A 159 0.44 14.13 9.56
C ILE A 159 1.03 13.52 10.83
N GLU A 160 0.21 13.26 11.84
CA GLU A 160 0.69 12.70 13.12
C GLU A 160 1.26 11.30 12.93
N LEU A 161 0.56 10.44 12.20
CA LEU A 161 1.00 9.06 11.97
C LEU A 161 2.19 8.97 11.01
N ALA A 162 2.35 9.90 10.08
CA ALA A 162 3.53 9.95 9.23
C ALA A 162 4.85 10.07 10.01
N LYS A 163 4.82 10.63 11.22
CA LYS A 163 6.01 10.77 12.09
C LYS A 163 6.59 9.43 12.56
N VAL A 164 5.76 8.39 12.63
CA VAL A 164 6.18 7.04 13.06
C VAL A 164 6.39 6.08 11.90
N ILE A 165 6.19 6.52 10.66
CA ILE A 165 6.45 5.75 9.45
C ILE A 165 7.89 5.98 9.01
N PRO A 166 8.68 4.91 8.78
CA PRO A 166 10.07 5.06 8.31
C PRO A 166 10.14 5.76 6.95
N SER A 167 11.08 6.68 6.77
CA SER A 167 11.23 7.47 5.53
C SER A 167 11.46 6.64 4.25
N TRP A 168 11.95 5.42 4.40
CA TRP A 168 12.13 4.48 3.31
C TRP A 168 10.84 3.73 2.93
N ALA A 169 9.83 3.71 3.80
CA ALA A 169 8.57 3.01 3.55
C ALA A 169 7.71 3.72 2.50
N GLY A 170 6.91 2.97 1.76
CA GLY A 170 5.86 3.53 0.94
C GLY A 170 4.70 4.02 1.80
N LEU A 171 4.14 5.15 1.43
CA LEU A 171 2.99 5.76 2.11
C LEU A 171 1.85 5.98 1.13
N GLU A 172 0.68 5.47 1.50
CA GLU A 172 -0.58 5.74 0.85
C GLU A 172 -1.46 6.57 1.77
N THR A 173 -2.23 7.50 1.21
CA THR A 173 -3.29 8.25 1.89
C THR A 173 -4.61 8.05 1.16
N GLU A 174 -5.72 8.23 1.85
CA GLU A 174 -7.05 8.01 1.30
C GLU A 174 -7.95 9.23 1.47
N VAL A 175 -8.77 9.53 0.46
CA VAL A 175 -9.77 10.60 0.48
C VAL A 175 -11.11 10.08 0.01
N GLY A 176 -12.16 10.44 0.75
CA GLY A 176 -13.50 9.94 0.51
C GLY A 176 -13.59 8.46 0.86
N GLU A 177 -14.47 8.11 1.80
CA GLU A 177 -14.70 6.70 2.12
C GLU A 177 -15.22 5.97 0.87
N ILE A 178 -14.66 4.80 0.54
CA ILE A 178 -15.11 3.98 -0.59
C ILE A 178 -16.53 3.45 -0.30
N LYS A 179 -17.53 4.24 -0.68
CA LYS A 179 -18.96 4.00 -0.42
C LYS A 179 -19.79 3.73 -1.68
N GLY A 180 -19.14 3.57 -2.83
CA GLY A 180 -19.85 3.44 -4.10
C GLY A 180 -20.48 4.77 -4.56
N LYS A 181 -21.82 4.82 -4.74
CA LYS A 181 -22.50 5.96 -5.36
C LYS A 181 -22.56 7.25 -4.55
N LEU A 182 -22.41 7.16 -3.24
CA LEU A 182 -22.57 8.30 -2.32
C LEU A 182 -21.22 8.76 -1.86
N GLY A 183 -20.85 9.99 -2.21
CA GLY A 183 -19.65 10.63 -1.71
C GLY A 183 -18.41 10.37 -2.55
N LEU A 184 -18.53 10.42 -3.89
CA LEU A 184 -17.36 10.43 -4.78
C LEU A 184 -16.36 11.51 -4.35
N SER A 185 -15.08 11.17 -4.37
CA SER A 185 -14.00 12.12 -4.09
C SER A 185 -14.03 13.29 -5.07
N THR A 186 -13.66 14.47 -4.61
CA THR A 186 -13.56 15.66 -5.45
C THR A 186 -12.10 16.06 -5.66
N THR A 187 -11.86 16.89 -6.67
CA THR A 187 -10.54 17.49 -6.92
C THR A 187 -10.08 18.35 -5.73
N GLU A 188 -11.01 19.07 -5.10
CA GLU A 188 -10.73 19.92 -3.95
C GLU A 188 -10.30 19.11 -2.73
N GLU A 189 -10.98 18.01 -2.43
CA GLU A 189 -10.61 17.10 -1.32
C GLU A 189 -9.22 16.50 -1.54
N ALA A 190 -8.95 16.00 -2.74
CA ALA A 190 -7.65 15.42 -3.08
C ALA A 190 -6.52 16.45 -2.99
N LEU A 191 -6.72 17.66 -3.51
CA LEU A 191 -5.77 18.76 -3.39
C LEU A 191 -5.57 19.20 -1.95
N PHE A 192 -6.64 19.30 -1.16
CA PHE A 192 -6.56 19.69 0.25
C PHE A 192 -5.66 18.75 1.05
N ILE A 193 -5.86 17.43 0.90
CA ILE A 193 -5.06 16.42 1.60
C ILE A 193 -3.61 16.44 1.12
N ILE A 194 -3.35 16.40 -0.19
CA ILE A 194 -1.98 16.34 -0.72
C ILE A 194 -1.20 17.62 -0.44
N GLN A 195 -1.80 18.79 -0.62
CA GLN A 195 -1.16 20.07 -0.30
C GLN A 195 -0.90 20.21 1.19
N GLY A 196 -1.87 19.82 2.02
CA GLY A 196 -1.75 19.85 3.47
C GLY A 196 -0.62 18.93 3.96
N LEU A 197 -0.55 17.69 3.47
CA LEU A 197 0.53 16.77 3.80
C LEU A 197 1.90 17.32 3.37
N ASN A 198 2.01 17.79 2.11
CA ASN A 198 3.27 18.31 1.59
C ASN A 198 3.73 19.58 2.35
N ALA A 199 2.82 20.42 2.83
CA ALA A 199 3.14 21.59 3.66
C ALA A 199 3.74 21.20 5.03
N HIS A 200 3.58 19.95 5.44
CA HIS A 200 4.16 19.36 6.65
C HIS A 200 5.28 18.35 6.36
N ASP A 201 5.92 18.44 5.18
CA ASP A 201 7.00 17.55 4.73
C ASP A 201 6.61 16.06 4.66
N VAL A 202 5.32 15.78 4.47
CA VAL A 202 4.79 14.42 4.24
C VAL A 202 4.43 14.28 2.76
N PHE A 203 5.10 13.37 2.05
CA PHE A 203 4.95 13.15 0.62
C PHE A 203 4.46 11.73 0.36
N PRO A 204 3.14 11.51 0.26
CA PRO A 204 2.59 10.19 -0.06
C PRO A 204 3.05 9.72 -1.45
N ASP A 205 3.29 8.42 -1.59
CA ASP A 205 3.57 7.80 -2.87
C ASP A 205 2.27 7.52 -3.65
N TRP A 206 1.17 7.23 -2.90
CA TRP A 206 -0.16 6.95 -3.48
C TRP A 206 -1.27 7.72 -2.78
N ILE A 207 -2.33 7.95 -3.56
CA ILE A 207 -3.63 8.41 -3.06
C ILE A 207 -4.73 7.49 -3.56
N ALA A 208 -5.54 6.97 -2.63
CA ALA A 208 -6.76 6.25 -2.94
C ALA A 208 -7.96 7.20 -2.97
N LEU A 209 -8.84 6.99 -3.95
CA LEU A 209 -10.01 7.82 -4.21
C LEU A 209 -11.28 6.98 -4.16
N ASN A 210 -12.36 7.55 -3.64
CA ASN A 210 -13.70 7.04 -3.95
C ASN A 210 -14.10 7.52 -5.35
N ASN A 211 -13.89 6.69 -6.33
CA ASN A 211 -14.20 6.99 -7.73
C ASN A 211 -15.35 6.11 -8.30
N GLY A 212 -16.21 5.59 -7.44
CA GLY A 212 -17.42 4.84 -7.82
C GLY A 212 -17.30 3.32 -7.70
N THR A 213 -16.15 2.81 -7.27
CA THR A 213 -15.99 1.39 -6.93
C THR A 213 -16.45 1.10 -5.51
N THR A 214 -16.72 -0.18 -5.23
CA THR A 214 -17.06 -0.68 -3.89
C THR A 214 -16.21 -1.89 -3.56
N HIS A 215 -15.98 -2.14 -2.26
CA HIS A 215 -15.38 -3.38 -1.82
C HIS A 215 -16.38 -4.55 -1.96
N GLY A 216 -15.94 -5.63 -2.61
CA GLY A 216 -16.77 -6.80 -2.86
C GLY A 216 -17.63 -6.68 -4.12
N ILE A 217 -18.58 -7.60 -4.27
CA ILE A 217 -19.46 -7.68 -5.45
C ILE A 217 -20.77 -6.97 -5.11
N GLU A 218 -20.99 -5.80 -5.68
CA GLU A 218 -22.25 -5.07 -5.62
C GLU A 218 -22.85 -4.92 -7.00
N ALA A 219 -24.10 -5.44 -7.20
CA ALA A 219 -24.82 -5.32 -8.47
C ALA A 219 -25.13 -3.86 -8.86
N SER A 220 -25.04 -2.93 -7.91
CA SER A 220 -25.30 -1.50 -8.09
C SER A 220 -24.05 -0.65 -8.29
N ALA A 221 -22.86 -1.22 -8.25
CA ALA A 221 -21.61 -0.49 -8.47
C ALA A 221 -21.59 0.12 -9.87
N GLN A 222 -21.29 1.42 -9.94
CA GLN A 222 -21.16 2.10 -11.24
C GLN A 222 -19.83 1.80 -11.93
N GLY A 223 -18.90 1.15 -11.24
CA GLY A 223 -17.53 0.98 -11.68
C GLY A 223 -16.73 2.27 -11.60
N ILE A 224 -15.50 2.22 -12.09
CA ILE A 224 -14.57 3.35 -12.06
C ILE A 224 -15.13 4.50 -12.90
N GLN A 225 -15.27 5.67 -12.28
CA GLN A 225 -15.60 6.92 -12.96
C GLN A 225 -14.30 7.49 -13.58
N VAL A 226 -14.05 7.11 -14.83
CA VAL A 226 -12.78 7.37 -15.50
C VAL A 226 -12.51 8.87 -15.65
N GLU A 227 -13.52 9.65 -16.05
CA GLU A 227 -13.40 11.09 -16.25
C GLU A 227 -13.06 11.80 -14.94
N LEU A 228 -13.73 11.46 -13.84
CA LEU A 228 -13.44 11.98 -12.51
C LEU A 228 -12.02 11.61 -12.06
N THR A 229 -11.64 10.35 -12.23
CA THR A 229 -10.30 9.88 -11.87
C THR A 229 -9.22 10.65 -12.64
N VAL A 230 -9.42 10.85 -13.94
CA VAL A 230 -8.51 11.62 -14.79
C VAL A 230 -8.44 13.09 -14.38
N GLU A 231 -9.58 13.72 -14.04
CA GLU A 231 -9.64 15.10 -13.58
C GLU A 231 -8.82 15.29 -12.32
N ILE A 232 -9.05 14.46 -11.30
CA ILE A 232 -8.32 14.52 -10.02
C ILE A 232 -6.82 14.31 -10.24
N HIS A 233 -6.42 13.27 -10.99
CA HIS A 233 -5.00 13.01 -11.23
C HIS A 233 -4.31 14.08 -12.08
N LYS A 234 -5.03 14.77 -12.97
CA LYS A 234 -4.49 15.96 -13.67
C LYS A 234 -4.21 17.11 -12.70
N ALA A 235 -5.10 17.33 -11.75
CA ALA A 235 -4.90 18.37 -10.72
C ALA A 235 -3.71 18.03 -9.80
N LEU A 236 -3.48 16.75 -9.54
CA LEU A 236 -2.38 16.25 -8.71
C LEU A 236 -1.04 16.09 -9.46
N ALA A 237 -0.98 16.32 -10.77
CA ALA A 237 0.22 16.03 -11.59
C ALA A 237 1.52 16.71 -11.11
N GLY A 238 1.41 17.85 -10.39
CA GLY A 238 2.56 18.56 -9.83
C GLY A 238 3.10 18.03 -8.51
N TYR A 239 2.44 17.03 -7.89
CA TYR A 239 2.73 16.56 -6.53
C TYR A 239 3.44 15.21 -6.47
N ALA A 240 3.76 14.60 -7.61
CA ALA A 240 4.45 13.32 -7.72
C ALA A 240 3.78 12.18 -6.92
N VAL A 241 2.44 12.22 -6.82
CA VAL A 241 1.63 11.17 -6.20
C VAL A 241 0.92 10.34 -7.26
N SER A 242 0.97 9.02 -7.12
CA SER A 242 0.29 8.05 -8.00
C SER A 242 -1.09 7.69 -7.46
N GLY A 243 -1.97 7.14 -8.31
CA GLY A 243 -3.26 6.61 -7.86
C GLY A 243 -3.15 5.20 -7.31
N ALA A 244 -3.87 4.92 -6.22
CA ALA A 244 -4.21 3.59 -5.78
C ALA A 244 -5.70 3.33 -6.09
N GLN A 245 -6.00 2.26 -6.81
CA GLN A 245 -7.36 1.92 -7.19
C GLN A 245 -7.86 0.77 -6.32
N HIS A 246 -8.83 1.08 -5.47
CA HIS A 246 -9.49 0.12 -4.60
C HIS A 246 -10.81 -0.39 -5.21
N GLY A 247 -11.41 -1.42 -4.58
CA GLY A 247 -12.71 -1.95 -5.02
C GLY A 247 -12.68 -2.63 -6.39
N THR A 248 -11.61 -3.36 -6.70
CA THR A 248 -11.40 -4.04 -7.99
C THR A 248 -11.74 -5.54 -7.95
N SER A 249 -12.47 -6.00 -6.93
CA SER A 249 -12.78 -7.43 -6.70
C SER A 249 -13.96 -7.95 -7.52
N GLY A 250 -14.63 -7.12 -8.30
CA GLY A 250 -15.83 -7.47 -9.08
C GLY A 250 -15.58 -7.91 -10.50
#